data_252eba96f0e9f0747a1e9c5dae2152e8
#
_entry.id   252eba96f0e9f0747a1e9c5dae2152e8
#
_cell.length_a   1.000
_cell.length_b   1.000
_cell.length_c   1.000
_cell.angle_alpha   90.00
_cell.angle_beta   90.00
_cell.angle_gamma   90.00
#
_symmetry.space_group_name_H-M   'P 1'
#
loop_
_entity.id
_entity.type
_entity.pdbx_description
1 polymer ?
#
loop_
_entity_poly.entity_id
_entity_poly.type
_entity_poly.pdbx_seq_one_letter_code
_entity_poly.pdbx_strand_id
1 'polypeptide(L)'
;MSKEKNIHVEFRVPRKPDDVAEMAADLVNRKVDVIATTGPQPIEAARRATNTIPIVIIACDRADRLVNSIARPGGNITGMACISSDLALKRLQLMQQILPGLSHLAVLFNGGVPAKVAELQDVTAAAKTLEVGVHSADVRNASEFTTAFAAVKAGNPDGLLILVDPLTFFHVKETAKFAAEQRLPSMFGFREFCDVGGLLSYGANLKHQFRRYGYFIDKILKGTKPGDIPIEDPTIFELIVNARTAKVLGLPIPNSILVGADEVIE
;
A
#
# COMPACT_ATOMS: atom_id res chain seq x y z
N MET A 1 -32.33 13.98 9.39
CA MET A 1 -31.91 14.90 8.31
C MET A 1 -31.55 14.07 7.09
N SER A 2 -32.31 14.20 6.02
CA SER A 2 -32.07 13.58 4.72
C SER A 2 -30.69 14.03 4.20
N LYS A 3 -29.78 13.09 3.97
CA LYS A 3 -28.54 13.39 3.26
C LYS A 3 -28.92 13.57 1.79
N GLU A 4 -29.17 14.80 1.37
CA GLU A 4 -29.22 15.11 -0.04
C GLU A 4 -27.88 14.73 -0.65
N LYS A 5 -27.93 13.80 -1.60
CA LYS A 5 -26.74 13.40 -2.38
C LYS A 5 -26.51 14.48 -3.42
N ASN A 6 -25.70 15.47 -3.09
CA ASN A 6 -25.33 16.60 -3.97
C ASN A 6 -23.98 16.37 -4.65
N ILE A 7 -23.42 15.17 -4.58
CA ILE A 7 -22.17 14.78 -5.23
C ILE A 7 -22.46 13.66 -6.22
N HIS A 8 -22.06 13.86 -7.48
CA HIS A 8 -22.00 12.82 -8.51
C HIS A 8 -20.59 12.27 -8.60
N VAL A 9 -20.45 10.94 -8.61
CA VAL A 9 -19.14 10.28 -8.67
C VAL A 9 -18.98 9.51 -9.98
N GLU A 10 -18.00 9.89 -10.75
CA GLU A 10 -17.60 9.25 -12.01
C GLU A 10 -16.42 8.28 -11.76
N PHE A 11 -16.68 6.98 -11.79
CA PHE A 11 -15.63 5.99 -11.59
C PHE A 11 -14.93 5.59 -12.90
N ARG A 12 -13.61 5.45 -12.81
CA ARG A 12 -12.78 4.85 -13.85
C ARG A 12 -11.87 3.80 -13.22
N VAL A 13 -11.97 2.57 -13.72
CA VAL A 13 -11.15 1.44 -13.25
C VAL A 13 -10.36 0.91 -14.43
N PRO A 14 -9.03 1.04 -14.43
CA PRO A 14 -8.21 0.58 -15.54
C PRO A 14 -8.25 -0.95 -15.64
N ARG A 15 -8.34 -1.46 -16.86
CA ARG A 15 -8.23 -2.90 -17.15
C ARG A 15 -6.79 -3.30 -17.46
N LYS A 16 -6.00 -2.36 -17.93
CA LYS A 16 -4.56 -2.47 -18.20
C LYS A 16 -3.87 -1.15 -17.88
N PRO A 17 -2.55 -1.15 -17.64
CA PRO A 17 -1.81 0.06 -17.25
C PRO A 17 -1.96 1.25 -18.22
N ASP A 18 -2.06 0.98 -19.52
CA ASP A 18 -2.16 2.02 -20.56
C ASP A 18 -3.50 2.78 -20.53
N ASP A 19 -4.55 2.20 -19.95
CA ASP A 19 -5.88 2.81 -19.89
C ASP A 19 -5.90 4.08 -19.02
N VAL A 20 -4.97 4.24 -18.07
CA VAL A 20 -4.99 5.33 -17.08
C VAL A 20 -4.85 6.72 -17.71
N ALA A 21 -4.09 6.86 -18.79
CA ALA A 21 -3.92 8.13 -19.47
C ALA A 21 -5.21 8.58 -20.18
N GLU A 22 -5.88 7.66 -20.88
CA GLU A 22 -7.15 7.90 -21.54
C GLU A 22 -8.26 8.22 -20.53
N MET A 23 -8.29 7.47 -19.40
CA MET A 23 -9.24 7.69 -18.32
C MET A 23 -9.07 9.06 -17.65
N ALA A 24 -7.83 9.50 -17.43
CA ALA A 24 -7.56 10.85 -16.92
C ALA A 24 -8.04 11.93 -17.89
N ALA A 25 -7.77 11.76 -19.19
CA ALA A 25 -8.23 12.69 -20.23
C ALA A 25 -9.77 12.72 -20.32
N ASP A 26 -10.47 11.57 -20.20
CA ASP A 26 -11.94 11.54 -20.19
C ASP A 26 -12.51 12.35 -19.01
N LEU A 27 -11.96 12.20 -17.79
CA LEU A 27 -12.39 12.97 -16.64
C LEU A 27 -12.19 14.48 -16.85
N VAL A 28 -11.07 14.88 -17.43
CA VAL A 28 -10.80 16.29 -17.78
C VAL A 28 -11.80 16.81 -18.82
N ASN A 29 -12.10 16.03 -19.86
CA ASN A 29 -13.07 16.40 -20.90
C ASN A 29 -14.49 16.54 -20.33
N ARG A 30 -14.84 15.75 -19.30
CA ARG A 30 -16.11 15.86 -18.56
C ARG A 30 -16.15 17.04 -17.62
N LYS A 31 -15.04 17.76 -17.45
CA LYS A 31 -14.93 18.95 -16.59
C LYS A 31 -15.36 18.66 -15.16
N VAL A 32 -14.88 17.53 -14.61
CA VAL A 32 -15.14 17.21 -13.21
C VAL A 32 -14.56 18.27 -12.27
N ASP A 33 -15.19 18.52 -11.13
CA ASP A 33 -14.76 19.54 -10.16
C ASP A 33 -13.49 19.12 -9.40
N VAL A 34 -13.30 17.81 -9.21
CA VAL A 34 -12.13 17.24 -8.50
C VAL A 34 -11.82 15.86 -9.07
N ILE A 35 -10.55 15.58 -9.30
CA ILE A 35 -10.05 14.23 -9.62
C ILE A 35 -9.49 13.62 -8.34
N ALA A 36 -9.98 12.44 -7.99
CA ALA A 36 -9.56 11.68 -6.82
C ALA A 36 -8.86 10.40 -7.29
N THR A 37 -7.57 10.18 -6.90
CA THR A 37 -6.79 9.07 -7.44
C THR A 37 -5.74 8.53 -6.47
N THR A 38 -5.30 7.29 -6.66
CA THR A 38 -4.27 6.62 -5.86
C THR A 38 -3.36 5.77 -6.75
N GLY A 39 -2.13 5.59 -6.31
CA GLY A 39 -1.11 4.83 -7.03
C GLY A 39 -0.32 5.68 -8.05
N PRO A 40 0.94 5.27 -8.35
CA PRO A 40 1.88 6.12 -9.08
C PRO A 40 1.44 6.44 -10.51
N GLN A 41 0.97 5.45 -11.28
CA GLN A 41 0.57 5.65 -12.67
C GLN A 41 -0.69 6.53 -12.80
N PRO A 42 -1.80 6.30 -12.05
CA PRO A 42 -2.98 7.16 -12.11
C PRO A 42 -2.72 8.58 -11.63
N ILE A 43 -1.88 8.77 -10.61
CA ILE A 43 -1.49 10.10 -10.13
C ILE A 43 -0.72 10.84 -11.23
N GLU A 44 0.26 10.21 -11.86
CA GLU A 44 1.04 10.82 -12.92
C GLU A 44 0.19 11.11 -14.17
N ALA A 45 -0.75 10.23 -14.51
CA ALA A 45 -1.69 10.44 -15.60
C ALA A 45 -2.59 11.66 -15.36
N ALA A 46 -3.16 11.78 -14.16
CA ALA A 46 -3.98 12.93 -13.77
C ALA A 46 -3.17 14.22 -13.80
N ARG A 47 -1.92 14.21 -13.28
CA ARG A 47 -1.01 15.36 -13.27
C ARG A 47 -0.65 15.85 -14.67
N ARG A 48 -0.50 14.92 -15.62
CA ARG A 48 -0.25 15.27 -17.04
C ARG A 48 -1.49 15.78 -17.76
N ALA A 49 -2.66 15.28 -17.38
CA ALA A 49 -3.91 15.62 -18.06
C ALA A 49 -4.42 17.03 -17.70
N THR A 50 -4.11 17.55 -16.50
CA THR A 50 -4.61 18.86 -16.07
C THR A 50 -3.66 19.53 -15.07
N ASN A 51 -3.59 20.88 -15.16
CA ASN A 51 -2.93 21.73 -14.17
C ASN A 51 -3.93 22.68 -13.47
N THR A 52 -5.22 22.56 -13.76
CA THR A 52 -6.28 23.44 -13.25
C THR A 52 -7.31 22.70 -12.42
N ILE A 53 -7.74 21.47 -12.82
CA ILE A 53 -8.67 20.68 -12.03
C ILE A 53 -7.93 20.20 -10.79
N PRO A 54 -8.48 20.42 -9.58
CA PRO A 54 -7.95 19.90 -8.33
C PRO A 54 -7.75 18.39 -8.36
N ILE A 55 -6.60 17.92 -7.89
CA ILE A 55 -6.27 16.49 -7.77
C ILE A 55 -6.03 16.17 -6.32
N VAL A 56 -6.85 15.29 -5.74
CA VAL A 56 -6.64 14.73 -4.41
C VAL A 56 -5.99 13.35 -4.57
N ILE A 57 -4.90 13.12 -3.84
CA ILE A 57 -4.12 11.89 -3.98
C ILE A 57 -4.01 11.10 -2.66
N ILE A 58 -3.84 9.77 -2.77
CA ILE A 58 -3.19 8.95 -1.76
C ILE A 58 -1.93 8.40 -2.43
N ALA A 59 -0.77 8.93 -2.06
CA ALA A 59 0.52 8.58 -2.64
C ALA A 59 1.30 7.66 -1.71
N CYS A 60 1.42 6.38 -2.05
CA CYS A 60 2.24 5.41 -1.33
C CYS A 60 3.72 5.41 -1.77
N ASP A 61 4.10 6.42 -2.55
CA ASP A 61 5.46 6.72 -2.96
C ASP A 61 5.90 8.07 -2.35
N ARG A 62 7.02 8.58 -2.82
CA ARG A 62 7.56 9.89 -2.44
C ARG A 62 6.61 11.03 -2.84
N ALA A 63 5.63 11.35 -1.99
CA ALA A 63 4.69 12.46 -2.22
C ALA A 63 5.42 13.81 -2.41
N ASP A 64 6.59 13.98 -1.79
CA ASP A 64 7.48 15.13 -1.95
C ASP A 64 8.00 15.35 -3.39
N ARG A 65 7.96 14.31 -4.25
CA ARG A 65 8.31 14.44 -5.68
C ARG A 65 7.16 14.93 -6.56
N LEU A 66 5.95 14.94 -6.02
CA LEU A 66 4.74 15.32 -6.77
C LEU A 66 4.39 16.80 -6.63
N VAL A 67 4.96 17.47 -5.63
CA VAL A 67 4.67 18.86 -5.27
C VAL A 67 5.94 19.61 -4.88
N ASN A 68 5.88 20.95 -4.89
CA ASN A 68 7.02 21.78 -4.51
C ASN A 68 7.36 21.69 -3.01
N SER A 69 6.36 21.47 -2.18
CA SER A 69 6.48 21.33 -0.73
C SER A 69 5.29 20.55 -0.18
N ILE A 70 5.53 19.64 0.76
CA ILE A 70 4.46 18.92 1.47
C ILE A 70 3.57 19.89 2.25
N ALA A 71 4.17 20.87 2.93
CA ALA A 71 3.45 21.85 3.74
C ALA A 71 2.66 22.87 2.91
N ARG A 72 3.13 23.19 1.69
CA ARG A 72 2.47 24.08 0.74
C ARG A 72 2.67 23.57 -0.68
N PRO A 73 1.78 22.69 -1.16
CA PRO A 73 1.92 22.06 -2.47
C PRO A 73 2.02 23.05 -3.64
N GLY A 74 1.28 24.16 -3.57
CA GLY A 74 1.44 25.32 -4.46
C GLY A 74 0.82 25.16 -5.85
N GLY A 75 0.31 23.98 -6.20
CA GLY A 75 -0.34 23.69 -7.47
C GLY A 75 -1.78 23.23 -7.31
N ASN A 76 -2.21 22.33 -8.20
CA ASN A 76 -3.55 21.74 -8.17
C ASN A 76 -3.60 20.38 -7.46
N ILE A 77 -2.51 19.94 -6.80
CA ILE A 77 -2.41 18.64 -6.13
C ILE A 77 -2.37 18.83 -4.62
N THR A 78 -3.14 18.04 -3.90
CA THR A 78 -3.09 17.84 -2.45
C THR A 78 -3.54 16.43 -2.08
N GLY A 79 -3.52 16.05 -0.82
CA GLY A 79 -4.02 14.75 -0.35
C GLY A 79 -3.20 14.17 0.78
N MET A 80 -2.91 12.88 0.68
CA MET A 80 -2.22 12.13 1.73
C MET A 80 -1.03 11.36 1.18
N ALA A 81 0.02 11.27 1.99
CA ALA A 81 1.05 10.26 1.83
C ALA A 81 0.57 8.92 2.42
N CYS A 82 1.22 7.85 2.00
CA CYS A 82 1.06 6.53 2.59
C CYS A 82 2.48 6.04 2.87
N ILE A 83 2.95 6.24 4.10
CA ILE A 83 4.30 5.88 4.50
C ILE A 83 4.42 4.37 4.46
N SER A 84 5.27 3.83 3.58
CA SER A 84 5.52 2.41 3.44
C SER A 84 6.96 2.05 3.79
N SER A 85 7.94 2.77 3.27
CA SER A 85 9.36 2.50 3.47
C SER A 85 9.80 2.65 4.93
N ASP A 86 9.33 3.69 5.64
CA ASP A 86 9.69 3.94 7.04
C ASP A 86 9.20 2.85 8.00
N LEU A 87 8.28 1.98 7.53
CA LEU A 87 7.76 0.86 8.31
C LEU A 87 8.54 -0.45 8.11
N ALA A 88 9.54 -0.47 7.22
CA ALA A 88 10.27 -1.70 6.88
C ALA A 88 10.90 -2.35 8.13
N LEU A 89 11.65 -1.58 8.93
CA LEU A 89 12.25 -2.09 10.15
C LEU A 89 11.20 -2.60 11.14
N LYS A 90 10.10 -1.87 11.32
CA LYS A 90 9.04 -2.27 12.25
C LYS A 90 8.35 -3.56 11.81
N ARG A 91 8.10 -3.73 10.51
CA ARG A 91 7.53 -4.97 9.95
C ARG A 91 8.45 -6.16 10.19
N LEU A 92 9.76 -5.98 9.96
CA LEU A 92 10.75 -7.03 10.22
C LEU A 92 10.82 -7.40 11.70
N GLN A 93 10.84 -6.42 12.60
CA GLN A 93 10.82 -6.66 14.04
C GLN A 93 9.56 -7.43 14.48
N LEU A 94 8.38 -7.10 13.92
CA LEU A 94 7.14 -7.83 14.19
C LEU A 94 7.21 -9.26 13.66
N MET A 95 7.79 -9.47 12.48
CA MET A 95 8.02 -10.82 11.94
C MET A 95 8.96 -11.62 12.83
N GLN A 96 10.07 -11.05 13.30
CA GLN A 96 11.00 -11.73 14.21
C GLN A 96 10.37 -12.10 15.57
N GLN A 97 9.44 -11.29 16.07
CA GLN A 97 8.73 -11.64 17.31
C GLN A 97 7.87 -12.90 17.15
N ILE A 98 7.24 -13.09 15.99
CA ILE A 98 6.46 -14.31 15.69
C ILE A 98 7.33 -15.46 15.22
N LEU A 99 8.45 -15.14 14.59
CA LEU A 99 9.44 -16.07 14.04
C LEU A 99 10.81 -15.80 14.65
N PRO A 100 11.09 -16.24 15.90
CA PRO A 100 12.39 -15.98 16.52
C PRO A 100 13.59 -16.54 15.75
N GLY A 101 13.36 -17.54 14.88
CA GLY A 101 14.37 -18.14 14.02
C GLY A 101 14.44 -17.53 12.60
N LEU A 102 13.82 -16.38 12.34
CA LEU A 102 13.83 -15.74 11.03
C LEU A 102 15.27 -15.39 10.63
N SER A 103 15.80 -16.08 9.64
CA SER A 103 17.16 -15.90 9.10
C SER A 103 17.15 -15.61 7.59
N HIS A 104 16.11 -16.05 6.88
CA HIS A 104 15.95 -15.87 5.43
C HIS A 104 14.55 -15.33 5.13
N LEU A 105 14.50 -14.11 4.58
CA LEU A 105 13.26 -13.44 4.20
C LEU A 105 13.13 -13.38 2.68
N ALA A 106 12.02 -13.87 2.14
CA ALA A 106 11.64 -13.52 0.78
C ALA A 106 10.92 -12.17 0.76
N VAL A 107 11.21 -11.34 -0.23
CA VAL A 107 10.51 -10.07 -0.46
C VAL A 107 9.91 -10.07 -1.86
N LEU A 108 8.58 -10.11 -1.93
CA LEU A 108 7.83 -9.98 -3.18
C LEU A 108 7.57 -8.49 -3.45
N PHE A 109 7.98 -7.99 -4.60
CA PHE A 109 7.87 -6.56 -4.92
C PHE A 109 7.66 -6.33 -6.42
N ASN A 110 7.19 -5.14 -6.77
CA ASN A 110 7.05 -4.71 -8.17
C ASN A 110 8.30 -3.94 -8.61
N GLY A 111 9.22 -4.62 -9.31
CA GLY A 111 10.45 -4.01 -9.84
C GLY A 111 10.23 -3.06 -11.02
N GLY A 112 9.01 -3.00 -11.59
CA GLY A 112 8.62 -1.98 -12.56
C GLY A 112 8.36 -0.61 -11.94
N VAL A 113 8.30 -0.51 -10.61
CA VAL A 113 8.04 0.74 -9.87
C VAL A 113 9.31 1.17 -9.13
N PRO A 114 9.99 2.26 -9.55
CA PRO A 114 11.26 2.69 -8.93
C PRO A 114 11.19 2.90 -7.42
N ALA A 115 10.06 3.36 -6.89
CA ALA A 115 9.85 3.52 -5.46
C ALA A 115 9.86 2.17 -4.72
N LYS A 116 9.39 1.08 -5.34
CA LYS A 116 9.43 -0.26 -4.73
C LYS A 116 10.83 -0.88 -4.77
N VAL A 117 11.61 -0.52 -5.77
CA VAL A 117 13.05 -0.86 -5.79
C VAL A 117 13.79 -0.16 -4.64
N ALA A 118 13.51 1.12 -4.40
CA ALA A 118 14.07 1.84 -3.26
C ALA A 118 13.59 1.26 -1.91
N GLU A 119 12.29 0.94 -1.78
CA GLU A 119 11.75 0.30 -0.57
C GLU A 119 12.40 -1.08 -0.30
N LEU A 120 12.68 -1.86 -1.35
CA LEU A 120 13.45 -3.11 -1.21
C LEU A 120 14.86 -2.87 -0.65
N GLN A 121 15.54 -1.79 -1.06
CA GLN A 121 16.85 -1.41 -0.51
C GLN A 121 16.74 -1.08 0.98
N ASP A 122 15.69 -0.33 1.39
CA ASP A 122 15.42 0.00 2.80
C ASP A 122 15.13 -1.26 3.63
N VAL A 123 14.31 -2.18 3.09
CA VAL A 123 14.05 -3.50 3.71
C VAL A 123 15.35 -4.30 3.85
N THR A 124 16.20 -4.32 2.81
CA THR A 124 17.45 -5.06 2.83
C THR A 124 18.43 -4.47 3.86
N ALA A 125 18.49 -3.14 3.94
CA ALA A 125 19.30 -2.46 4.96
C ALA A 125 18.81 -2.76 6.38
N ALA A 126 17.48 -2.69 6.60
CA ALA A 126 16.87 -3.05 7.87
C ALA A 126 17.10 -4.52 8.25
N ALA A 127 16.95 -5.45 7.30
CA ALA A 127 17.18 -6.87 7.50
C ALA A 127 18.64 -7.16 7.90
N LYS A 128 19.59 -6.46 7.30
CA LYS A 128 21.01 -6.58 7.66
C LYS A 128 21.27 -6.22 9.14
N THR A 129 20.57 -5.21 9.70
CA THR A 129 20.73 -4.85 11.10
C THR A 129 20.14 -5.88 12.07
N LEU A 130 19.31 -6.77 11.55
CA LEU A 130 18.64 -7.86 12.27
C LEU A 130 19.24 -9.22 11.94
N GLU A 131 20.36 -9.25 11.19
CA GLU A 131 21.05 -10.46 10.74
C GLU A 131 20.16 -11.41 9.90
N VAL A 132 19.22 -10.84 9.14
CA VAL A 132 18.30 -11.56 8.24
C VAL A 132 18.75 -11.42 6.80
N GLY A 133 18.97 -12.56 6.11
CA GLY A 133 19.22 -12.60 4.68
C GLY A 133 17.95 -12.27 3.88
N VAL A 134 18.09 -11.50 2.79
CA VAL A 134 16.98 -11.14 1.91
C VAL A 134 17.12 -11.80 0.55
N HIS A 135 16.06 -12.46 0.11
CA HIS A 135 15.88 -12.97 -1.24
C HIS A 135 14.71 -12.24 -1.91
N SER A 136 14.97 -11.52 -2.98
CA SER A 136 13.93 -10.72 -3.66
C SER A 136 13.29 -11.49 -4.81
N ALA A 137 11.96 -11.37 -4.95
CA ALA A 137 11.17 -11.90 -6.04
C ALA A 137 10.45 -10.74 -6.74
N ASP A 138 10.85 -10.45 -7.99
CA ASP A 138 10.31 -9.36 -8.80
C ASP A 138 9.03 -9.83 -9.52
N VAL A 139 8.01 -8.98 -9.52
CA VAL A 139 6.77 -9.15 -10.28
C VAL A 139 6.36 -7.80 -10.87
N ARG A 140 6.25 -7.69 -12.20
CA ARG A 140 5.98 -6.41 -12.88
C ARG A 140 4.58 -6.36 -13.50
N ASN A 141 3.96 -7.52 -13.68
CA ASN A 141 2.60 -7.66 -14.21
C ASN A 141 1.96 -8.95 -13.70
N ALA A 142 0.63 -9.07 -13.91
CA ALA A 142 -0.15 -10.20 -13.42
C ALA A 142 0.31 -11.58 -13.90
N SER A 143 0.88 -11.68 -15.12
CA SER A 143 1.33 -12.97 -15.67
C SER A 143 2.64 -13.49 -15.04
N GLU A 144 3.36 -12.65 -14.31
CA GLU A 144 4.64 -13.00 -13.69
C GLU A 144 4.50 -13.58 -12.27
N PHE A 145 3.30 -13.55 -11.66
CA PHE A 145 3.13 -14.07 -10.28
C PHE A 145 3.57 -15.52 -10.13
N THR A 146 3.26 -16.38 -11.10
CA THR A 146 3.69 -17.79 -11.07
C THR A 146 5.21 -17.92 -11.01
N THR A 147 5.92 -17.14 -11.81
CA THR A 147 7.39 -17.12 -11.82
C THR A 147 7.96 -16.52 -10.53
N ALA A 148 7.36 -15.41 -10.04
CA ALA A 148 7.77 -14.78 -8.79
C ALA A 148 7.57 -15.72 -7.59
N PHE A 149 6.46 -16.46 -7.53
CA PHE A 149 6.21 -17.46 -6.49
C PHE A 149 7.20 -18.63 -6.56
N ALA A 150 7.57 -19.06 -7.77
CA ALA A 150 8.62 -20.07 -7.95
C ALA A 150 9.98 -19.56 -7.43
N ALA A 151 10.31 -18.28 -7.68
CA ALA A 151 11.51 -17.65 -7.15
C ALA A 151 11.47 -17.56 -5.62
N VAL A 152 10.36 -17.16 -5.01
CA VAL A 152 10.17 -17.18 -3.54
C VAL A 152 10.47 -18.58 -3.00
N LYS A 153 9.86 -19.62 -3.58
CA LYS A 153 10.04 -21.01 -3.13
C LYS A 153 11.48 -21.48 -3.28
N ALA A 154 12.16 -21.13 -4.36
CA ALA A 154 13.54 -21.53 -4.62
C ALA A 154 14.53 -20.98 -3.58
N GLY A 155 14.22 -19.81 -2.99
CA GLY A 155 15.00 -19.21 -1.91
C GLY A 155 14.86 -19.91 -0.55
N ASN A 156 13.95 -20.88 -0.41
CA ASN A 156 13.65 -21.57 0.85
C ASN A 156 13.58 -20.63 2.06
N PRO A 157 12.74 -19.58 2.02
CA PRO A 157 12.68 -18.57 3.07
C PRO A 157 11.91 -19.05 4.30
N ASP A 158 12.22 -18.45 5.45
CA ASP A 158 11.48 -18.65 6.70
C ASP A 158 10.21 -17.78 6.74
N GLY A 159 10.15 -16.70 5.96
CA GLY A 159 9.03 -15.77 5.91
C GLY A 159 8.94 -15.00 4.59
N LEU A 160 7.77 -14.41 4.32
CA LEU A 160 7.48 -13.63 3.13
C LEU A 160 7.00 -12.23 3.52
N LEU A 161 7.70 -11.21 3.07
CA LEU A 161 7.25 -9.81 3.10
C LEU A 161 6.79 -9.40 1.71
N ILE A 162 5.62 -8.80 1.60
CA ILE A 162 5.09 -8.29 0.35
C ILE A 162 5.08 -6.77 0.40
N LEU A 163 5.77 -6.10 -0.52
CA LEU A 163 5.74 -4.65 -0.64
C LEU A 163 4.45 -4.19 -1.30
N VAL A 164 3.88 -3.15 -0.72
CA VAL A 164 2.56 -2.64 -1.15
C VAL A 164 2.69 -1.81 -2.42
N ASP A 165 2.01 -2.24 -3.47
CA ASP A 165 1.70 -1.44 -4.66
C ASP A 165 0.34 -1.88 -5.24
N PRO A 166 -0.22 -1.19 -6.25
CA PRO A 166 -1.49 -1.60 -6.85
C PRO A 166 -1.48 -3.04 -7.36
N LEU A 167 -0.40 -3.50 -8.00
CA LEU A 167 -0.30 -4.85 -8.54
C LEU A 167 -0.36 -5.90 -7.41
N THR A 168 0.47 -5.78 -6.38
CA THR A 168 0.48 -6.70 -5.23
C THR A 168 -0.82 -6.62 -4.43
N PHE A 169 -1.43 -5.43 -4.32
CA PHE A 169 -2.71 -5.25 -3.65
C PHE A 169 -3.86 -5.96 -4.38
N PHE A 170 -3.96 -5.85 -5.70
CA PHE A 170 -4.99 -6.56 -6.46
C PHE A 170 -4.82 -8.08 -6.43
N HIS A 171 -3.61 -8.58 -6.17
CA HIS A 171 -3.27 -10.01 -6.11
C HIS A 171 -3.11 -10.53 -4.67
N VAL A 172 -3.64 -9.82 -3.65
CA VAL A 172 -3.49 -10.24 -2.22
C VAL A 172 -4.07 -11.63 -1.96
N LYS A 173 -5.19 -12.00 -2.61
CA LYS A 173 -5.81 -13.33 -2.44
C LYS A 173 -4.92 -14.45 -2.98
N GLU A 174 -4.34 -14.24 -4.15
CA GLU A 174 -3.43 -15.18 -4.79
C GLU A 174 -2.16 -15.36 -3.97
N THR A 175 -1.60 -14.24 -3.48
CA THR A 175 -0.40 -14.24 -2.65
C THR A 175 -0.66 -14.89 -1.27
N ALA A 176 -1.79 -14.61 -0.63
CA ALA A 176 -2.17 -15.25 0.63
C ALA A 176 -2.37 -16.75 0.47
N LYS A 177 -3.02 -17.18 -0.62
CA LYS A 177 -3.17 -18.60 -0.97
C LYS A 177 -1.82 -19.27 -1.16
N PHE A 178 -0.92 -18.66 -1.94
CA PHE A 178 0.45 -19.17 -2.13
C PHE A 178 1.19 -19.31 -0.80
N ALA A 179 1.16 -18.28 0.06
CA ALA A 179 1.80 -18.32 1.37
C ALA A 179 1.26 -19.46 2.24
N ALA A 180 -0.07 -19.67 2.23
CA ALA A 180 -0.71 -20.76 2.97
C ALA A 180 -0.30 -22.15 2.45
N GLU A 181 -0.29 -22.35 1.12
CA GLU A 181 0.12 -23.62 0.48
C GLU A 181 1.59 -23.96 0.75
N GLN A 182 2.46 -22.95 0.83
CA GLN A 182 3.87 -23.15 1.18
C GLN A 182 4.11 -23.16 2.70
N ARG A 183 3.06 -23.01 3.53
CA ARG A 183 3.17 -22.86 5.00
C ARG A 183 4.13 -21.73 5.40
N LEU A 184 4.12 -20.64 4.64
CA LEU A 184 5.08 -19.54 4.75
C LEU A 184 4.46 -18.39 5.54
N PRO A 185 4.98 -18.08 6.75
CA PRO A 185 4.57 -16.92 7.52
C PRO A 185 4.75 -15.64 6.69
N SER A 186 3.74 -14.79 6.65
CA SER A 186 3.71 -13.70 5.68
C SER A 186 3.21 -12.39 6.27
N MET A 187 3.75 -11.27 5.77
CA MET A 187 3.39 -9.92 6.19
C MET A 187 3.17 -8.99 4.99
N PHE A 188 2.17 -8.14 5.14
CA PHE A 188 1.81 -7.11 4.18
C PHE A 188 1.60 -5.74 4.85
N GLY A 189 1.40 -4.69 4.06
CA GLY A 189 1.20 -3.34 4.59
C GLY A 189 -0.23 -2.99 4.96
N PHE A 190 -1.23 -3.79 4.57
CA PHE A 190 -2.64 -3.49 4.78
C PHE A 190 -3.43 -4.69 5.27
N ARG A 191 -4.49 -4.44 6.07
CA ARG A 191 -5.35 -5.45 6.69
C ARG A 191 -6.01 -6.40 5.71
N GLU A 192 -6.28 -5.95 4.49
CA GLU A 192 -6.93 -6.74 3.45
C GLU A 192 -6.20 -8.06 3.16
N PHE A 193 -4.90 -8.12 3.44
CA PHE A 193 -4.12 -9.35 3.35
C PHE A 193 -4.50 -10.35 4.45
N CYS A 194 -4.67 -9.88 5.68
CA CYS A 194 -5.12 -10.73 6.80
C CYS A 194 -6.56 -11.20 6.60
N ASP A 195 -7.44 -10.34 6.06
CA ASP A 195 -8.84 -10.68 5.77
C ASP A 195 -8.98 -11.86 4.78
N VAL A 196 -7.98 -12.07 3.92
CA VAL A 196 -7.94 -13.17 2.93
C VAL A 196 -7.02 -14.33 3.31
N GLY A 197 -6.55 -14.37 4.55
CA GLY A 197 -5.77 -15.49 5.10
C GLY A 197 -4.27 -15.24 5.26
N GLY A 198 -3.77 -14.03 5.00
CA GLY A 198 -2.40 -13.65 5.38
C GLY A 198 -2.20 -13.66 6.91
N LEU A 199 -0.96 -13.80 7.37
CA LEU A 199 -0.66 -13.94 8.80
C LEU A 199 -0.67 -12.60 9.53
N LEU A 200 0.05 -11.61 9.01
CA LEU A 200 0.27 -10.30 9.63
C LEU A 200 0.06 -9.17 8.64
N SER A 201 -0.43 -8.06 9.12
CA SER A 201 -0.28 -6.77 8.43
C SER A 201 0.08 -5.67 9.42
N TYR A 202 0.94 -4.75 8.98
CA TYR A 202 1.25 -3.53 9.70
C TYR A 202 1.41 -2.36 8.74
N GLY A 203 0.56 -1.37 8.87
CA GLY A 203 0.59 -0.18 8.02
C GLY A 203 -0.54 0.80 8.30
N ALA A 204 -0.66 1.79 7.43
CA ALA A 204 -1.70 2.81 7.57
C ALA A 204 -3.11 2.22 7.42
N ASN A 205 -4.02 2.67 8.28
CA ASN A 205 -5.42 2.27 8.21
C ASN A 205 -6.09 2.89 6.97
N LEU A 206 -6.31 2.09 5.92
CA LEU A 206 -6.89 2.57 4.66
C LEU A 206 -8.29 3.15 4.84
N LYS A 207 -9.11 2.58 5.73
CA LYS A 207 -10.46 3.09 6.01
C LYS A 207 -10.41 4.51 6.57
N HIS A 208 -9.45 4.79 7.44
CA HIS A 208 -9.20 6.14 7.95
C HIS A 208 -8.71 7.07 6.83
N GLN A 209 -7.77 6.62 6.00
CA GLN A 209 -7.28 7.41 4.87
C GLN A 209 -8.39 7.77 3.89
N PHE A 210 -9.27 6.83 3.50
CA PHE A 210 -10.40 7.11 2.62
C PHE A 210 -11.43 8.07 3.24
N ARG A 211 -11.63 8.04 4.57
CA ARG A 211 -12.45 9.06 5.24
C ARG A 211 -11.80 10.44 5.16
N ARG A 212 -10.49 10.50 5.36
CA ARG A 212 -9.73 11.75 5.27
C ARG A 212 -9.71 12.29 3.84
N TYR A 213 -9.70 11.41 2.85
CA TYR A 213 -9.85 11.75 1.44
C TYR A 213 -11.13 12.56 1.16
N GLY A 214 -12.27 12.12 1.72
CA GLY A 214 -13.53 12.87 1.65
C GLY A 214 -13.45 14.28 2.25
N TYR A 215 -12.65 14.47 3.30
CA TYR A 215 -12.42 15.79 3.88
C TYR A 215 -11.66 16.73 2.94
N PHE A 216 -10.64 16.26 2.22
CA PHE A 216 -9.93 17.08 1.22
C PHE A 216 -10.87 17.51 0.09
N ILE A 217 -11.67 16.57 -0.42
CA ILE A 217 -12.65 16.83 -1.47
C ILE A 217 -13.67 17.89 -0.99
N ASP A 218 -14.22 17.74 0.21
CA ASP A 218 -15.17 18.69 0.80
C ASP A 218 -14.59 20.12 0.89
N LYS A 219 -13.34 20.25 1.37
CA LYS A 219 -12.65 21.55 1.41
C LYS A 219 -12.50 22.19 0.04
N ILE A 220 -12.11 21.41 -0.95
CA ILE A 220 -11.91 21.90 -2.32
C ILE A 220 -13.25 22.33 -2.93
N LEU A 221 -14.31 21.53 -2.79
CA LEU A 221 -15.65 21.85 -3.28
C LEU A 221 -16.26 23.10 -2.60
N LYS A 222 -15.78 23.42 -1.38
CA LYS A 222 -16.11 24.67 -0.65
C LYS A 222 -15.21 25.85 -1.02
N GLY A 223 -14.33 25.70 -2.02
CA GLY A 223 -13.51 26.79 -2.58
C GLY A 223 -12.09 26.92 -2.03
N THR A 224 -11.63 26.01 -1.16
CA THR A 224 -10.23 26.02 -0.72
C THR A 224 -9.34 25.56 -1.87
N LYS A 225 -8.27 26.30 -2.15
CA LYS A 225 -7.32 25.93 -3.21
C LYS A 225 -6.49 24.69 -2.78
N PRO A 226 -6.32 23.69 -3.64
CA PRO A 226 -5.53 22.50 -3.30
C PRO A 226 -4.10 22.85 -2.88
N GLY A 227 -3.48 23.82 -3.53
CA GLY A 227 -2.12 24.26 -3.22
C GLY A 227 -1.93 24.88 -1.82
N ASP A 228 -3.01 25.26 -1.15
CA ASP A 228 -3.01 25.79 0.22
C ASP A 228 -3.31 24.72 1.27
N ILE A 229 -3.63 23.50 0.84
CA ILE A 229 -3.90 22.38 1.74
C ILE A 229 -2.65 21.49 1.80
N PRO A 230 -2.00 21.32 2.96
CA PRO A 230 -0.84 20.45 3.10
C PRO A 230 -1.15 19.01 2.68
N ILE A 231 -0.15 18.31 2.15
CA ILE A 231 -0.20 16.85 2.04
C ILE A 231 0.05 16.28 3.44
N GLU A 232 -0.87 15.43 3.90
CA GLU A 232 -0.83 14.87 5.25
C GLU A 232 -0.19 13.47 5.24
N ASP A 233 0.64 13.19 6.25
CA ASP A 233 1.08 11.83 6.54
C ASP A 233 -0.02 11.04 7.26
N PRO A 234 -0.05 9.70 7.13
CA PRO A 234 -0.96 8.90 7.91
C PRO A 234 -0.62 9.01 9.39
N THR A 235 -1.66 9.18 10.20
CA THR A 235 -1.53 9.29 11.66
C THR A 235 -2.03 8.05 12.40
N ILE A 236 -2.76 7.18 11.71
CA ILE A 236 -3.33 5.95 12.27
C ILE A 236 -2.74 4.77 11.51
N PHE A 237 -1.98 3.96 12.25
CA PHE A 237 -1.44 2.68 11.81
C PHE A 237 -2.16 1.57 12.54
N GLU A 238 -2.22 0.39 11.94
CA GLU A 238 -2.84 -0.78 12.55
C GLU A 238 -1.97 -2.03 12.38
N LEU A 239 -1.90 -2.81 13.46
CA LEU A 239 -1.34 -4.15 13.48
C LEU A 239 -2.50 -5.15 13.51
N ILE A 240 -2.64 -5.93 12.44
CA ILE A 240 -3.64 -7.00 12.37
C ILE A 240 -2.93 -8.34 12.40
N VAL A 241 -3.44 -9.24 13.21
CA VAL A 241 -2.92 -10.60 13.38
C VAL A 241 -4.02 -11.61 13.04
N ASN A 242 -3.73 -12.56 12.16
CA ASN A 242 -4.65 -13.65 11.86
C ASN A 242 -4.30 -14.88 12.69
N ALA A 243 -5.01 -15.06 13.80
CA ALA A 243 -4.79 -16.18 14.72
C ALA A 243 -5.14 -17.54 14.08
N ARG A 244 -6.12 -17.59 13.15
CA ARG A 244 -6.43 -18.81 12.38
C ARG A 244 -5.23 -19.26 11.56
N THR A 245 -4.62 -18.31 10.85
CA THR A 245 -3.43 -18.57 10.02
C THR A 245 -2.24 -18.96 10.90
N ALA A 246 -2.01 -18.27 12.01
CA ALA A 246 -0.97 -18.64 12.96
C ALA A 246 -1.14 -20.08 13.46
N LYS A 247 -2.37 -20.48 13.83
CA LYS A 247 -2.70 -21.83 14.27
C LYS A 247 -2.43 -22.89 13.18
N VAL A 248 -2.80 -22.61 11.94
CA VAL A 248 -2.53 -23.51 10.78
C VAL A 248 -1.03 -23.67 10.54
N LEU A 249 -0.26 -22.60 10.75
CA LEU A 249 1.20 -22.61 10.62
C LEU A 249 1.90 -23.24 11.83
N GLY A 250 1.19 -23.46 12.95
CA GLY A 250 1.77 -23.95 14.19
C GLY A 250 2.61 -22.91 14.94
N LEU A 251 2.34 -21.63 14.70
CA LEU A 251 3.06 -20.51 15.29
C LEU A 251 2.37 -20.00 16.55
N PRO A 252 3.03 -20.00 17.71
CA PRO A 252 2.51 -19.33 18.89
C PRO A 252 2.60 -17.82 18.68
N ILE A 253 1.50 -17.11 18.93
CA ILE A 253 1.50 -15.65 18.89
C ILE A 253 1.95 -15.14 20.26
N PRO A 254 3.09 -14.40 20.35
CA PRO A 254 3.56 -13.85 21.61
C PRO A 254 2.57 -12.84 22.21
N ASN A 255 2.49 -12.79 23.55
CA ASN A 255 1.63 -11.81 24.24
C ASN A 255 1.95 -10.37 23.87
N SER A 256 3.21 -10.03 23.59
CA SER A 256 3.60 -8.69 23.14
C SER A 256 2.94 -8.29 21.82
N ILE A 257 2.75 -9.26 20.91
CA ILE A 257 2.03 -9.04 19.64
C ILE A 257 0.53 -8.92 19.89
N LEU A 258 -0.06 -9.81 20.73
CA LEU A 258 -1.50 -9.80 21.02
C LEU A 258 -1.93 -8.48 21.70
N VAL A 259 -1.13 -7.99 22.66
CA VAL A 259 -1.41 -6.72 23.35
C VAL A 259 -1.22 -5.52 22.42
N GLY A 260 -0.28 -5.59 21.48
CA GLY A 260 -0.01 -4.53 20.52
C GLY A 260 -0.89 -4.56 19.26
N ALA A 261 -1.68 -5.63 19.07
CA ALA A 261 -2.56 -5.75 17.91
C ALA A 261 -3.82 -4.88 18.06
N ASP A 262 -4.16 -4.14 17.01
CA ASP A 262 -5.44 -3.41 16.93
C ASP A 262 -6.60 -4.36 16.67
N GLU A 263 -6.33 -5.50 16.01
CA GLU A 263 -7.32 -6.56 15.78
C GLU A 263 -6.63 -7.94 15.68
N VAL A 264 -7.27 -8.93 16.25
CA VAL A 264 -6.92 -10.35 16.12
C VAL A 264 -8.08 -11.06 15.44
N ILE A 265 -7.84 -11.60 14.23
CA ILE A 265 -8.82 -12.38 13.46
C ILE A 265 -8.82 -13.81 13.98
N GLU A 266 -9.95 -14.23 14.60
CA GLU A 266 -10.18 -15.56 15.18
C GLU A 266 -11.03 -16.45 14.25
#